data_c812c14c72652fe9d666d5597cec85b7
#
_entry.id   c812c14c72652fe9d666d5597cec85b7
#
_cell.length_a   1.000
_cell.length_b   1.000
_cell.length_c   1.000
_cell.angle_alpha   90.00
_cell.angle_beta   90.00
_cell.angle_gamma   90.00
#
_symmetry.space_group_name_H-M   'P 1'
#
loop_
_entity.id
_entity.type
_entity.pdbx_description
1 polymer ?
#
loop_
_entity_poly.entity_id
_entity_poly.type
_entity_poly.pdbx_seq_one_letter_code
_entity_poly.pdbx_strand_id
1 'polypeptide(L)'
;MPASAPAPTLPPSLELPFVLSNRDDYVVRLVVGSVTCSGALIDEDRVLTAHHCVSARSRQGEMLPHDVEPADVRVELGGEDLPWGEAGVRAIVTPTCGHAAGDGDIAILVLDHPLIGSETRPARIDHAPLLKEAISPIGFGRCALSTDALHRRKRAVASIDTISDARFRANASICPGDSGGPVMSDNGEVLGVISAAVMDADERTVGRAEFTRLDRFRALFARAAAVARGQSLAELPPVDCAR
;
A
#
# COMPACT_ATOMS: atom_id res chain seq x y z
N MET A 1 -56.60 -17.09 13.00
CA MET A 1 -55.18 -16.73 13.13
C MET A 1 -54.86 -15.73 12.01
N PRO A 2 -54.40 -14.53 12.30
CA PRO A 2 -54.04 -13.60 11.24
C PRO A 2 -52.76 -14.09 10.55
N ALA A 3 -52.73 -14.07 9.23
CA ALA A 3 -51.57 -14.42 8.42
C ALA A 3 -50.45 -13.42 8.69
N SER A 4 -49.25 -13.93 8.97
CA SER A 4 -48.05 -13.14 9.16
C SER A 4 -47.72 -12.36 7.86
N ALA A 5 -47.52 -11.06 7.96
CA ALA A 5 -47.11 -10.26 6.82
C ALA A 5 -45.74 -10.72 6.29
N PRO A 6 -45.52 -10.77 4.97
CA PRO A 6 -44.23 -11.13 4.41
C PRO A 6 -43.18 -10.09 4.82
N ALA A 7 -41.98 -10.56 5.15
CA ALA A 7 -40.84 -9.68 5.47
C ALA A 7 -40.52 -8.76 4.29
N PRO A 8 -40.16 -7.50 4.53
CA PRO A 8 -39.77 -6.57 3.46
C PRO A 8 -38.56 -7.11 2.72
N THR A 9 -38.70 -7.33 1.43
CA THR A 9 -37.56 -7.61 0.53
C THR A 9 -36.80 -6.33 0.27
N LEU A 10 -35.49 -6.30 0.61
CA LEU A 10 -34.61 -5.18 0.25
C LEU A 10 -34.53 -5.05 -1.28
N PRO A 11 -34.53 -3.81 -1.79
CA PRO A 11 -34.45 -3.59 -3.23
C PRO A 11 -33.09 -4.07 -3.79
N PRO A 12 -33.07 -4.61 -5.03
CA PRO A 12 -31.87 -5.17 -5.68
C PRO A 12 -30.70 -4.18 -5.86
N SER A 13 -30.95 -2.87 -5.71
CA SER A 13 -29.96 -1.81 -5.86
C SER A 13 -28.96 -1.66 -4.70
N LEU A 14 -29.08 -2.51 -3.66
CA LEU A 14 -28.14 -2.54 -2.52
C LEU A 14 -27.09 -3.65 -2.63
N GLU A 15 -27.01 -4.38 -3.73
CA GLU A 15 -25.83 -5.19 -4.01
C GLU A 15 -24.67 -4.26 -4.30
N LEU A 16 -23.78 -4.13 -3.31
CA LEU A 16 -22.55 -3.37 -3.44
C LEU A 16 -21.72 -3.96 -4.59
N PRO A 17 -21.22 -3.13 -5.56
CA PRO A 17 -20.45 -3.61 -6.70
C PRO A 17 -19.04 -4.10 -6.32
N PHE A 18 -18.77 -4.33 -5.04
CA PHE A 18 -17.52 -4.84 -4.51
C PHE A 18 -17.80 -5.76 -3.32
N VAL A 19 -17.04 -6.81 -3.22
CA VAL A 19 -17.04 -7.66 -2.04
C VAL A 19 -16.18 -6.96 -0.99
N LEU A 20 -16.77 -6.62 0.15
CA LEU A 20 -16.00 -6.17 1.31
C LEU A 20 -15.02 -7.28 1.67
N SER A 21 -13.74 -7.04 1.46
CA SER A 21 -12.72 -8.04 1.72
C SER A 21 -12.27 -7.95 3.17
N ASN A 22 -12.94 -8.68 4.06
CA ASN A 22 -12.44 -8.94 5.41
C ASN A 22 -11.25 -9.94 5.40
N ARG A 23 -10.81 -10.36 4.22
CA ARG A 23 -9.75 -11.36 4.05
C ARG A 23 -8.37 -10.76 3.78
N ASP A 24 -8.29 -9.44 3.61
CA ASP A 24 -7.03 -8.75 3.29
C ASP A 24 -6.59 -7.87 4.46
N ASP A 25 -6.70 -8.36 5.71
CA ASP A 25 -6.38 -7.60 6.92
C ASP A 25 -4.89 -7.27 7.07
N TYR A 26 -4.03 -7.90 6.26
CA TYR A 26 -2.64 -7.50 6.08
C TYR A 26 -2.48 -6.14 5.35
N VAL A 27 -3.52 -5.64 4.66
CA VAL A 27 -3.50 -4.32 4.03
C VAL A 27 -3.97 -3.28 5.04
N VAL A 28 -3.08 -2.36 5.38
CA VAL A 28 -3.27 -1.34 6.41
C VAL A 28 -3.40 0.05 5.79
N ARG A 29 -4.07 0.94 6.51
CA ARG A 29 -4.12 2.36 6.18
C ARG A 29 -3.00 3.10 6.88
N LEU A 30 -2.30 3.97 6.14
CA LEU A 30 -1.29 4.86 6.69
C LEU A 30 -1.84 6.27 6.76
N VAL A 31 -1.67 6.91 7.91
CA VAL A 31 -2.04 8.32 8.12
C VAL A 31 -0.78 9.09 8.51
N VAL A 32 -0.44 10.08 7.67
CA VAL A 32 0.72 10.94 7.84
C VAL A 32 0.27 12.40 7.70
N GLY A 33 -0.03 13.05 8.82
CA GLY A 33 -0.67 14.36 8.81
C GLY A 33 -2.02 14.32 8.11
N SER A 34 -2.16 15.03 6.99
CA SER A 34 -3.37 15.04 6.14
C SER A 34 -3.31 14.03 4.99
N VAL A 35 -2.22 13.28 4.86
CA VAL A 35 -2.04 12.31 3.77
C VAL A 35 -2.53 10.95 4.23
N THR A 36 -3.36 10.31 3.39
CA THR A 36 -3.77 8.92 3.54
C THR A 36 -3.13 8.09 2.43
N CYS A 37 -2.49 7.01 2.84
CA CYS A 37 -1.89 6.01 1.97
C CYS A 37 -2.30 4.61 2.41
N SER A 38 -1.81 3.62 1.70
CA SER A 38 -1.95 2.20 2.00
C SER A 38 -0.60 1.57 2.30
N GLY A 39 -0.62 0.41 2.94
CA GLY A 39 0.56 -0.41 3.16
C GLY A 39 0.17 -1.88 3.29
N ALA A 40 1.16 -2.75 3.42
CA ALA A 40 0.96 -4.17 3.66
C ALA A 40 1.84 -4.68 4.79
N LEU A 41 1.27 -5.41 5.73
CA LEU A 41 2.02 -6.20 6.71
C LEU A 41 2.75 -7.34 6.00
N ILE A 42 4.07 -7.23 5.94
CA ILE A 42 4.97 -8.26 5.39
C ILE A 42 5.57 -9.14 6.49
N ASP A 43 5.44 -8.70 7.71
CA ASP A 43 5.75 -9.40 8.95
C ASP A 43 4.94 -8.77 10.09
N GLU A 44 4.93 -9.38 11.27
CA GLU A 44 4.18 -8.87 12.43
C GLU A 44 4.65 -7.47 12.88
N ASP A 45 5.88 -7.08 12.58
CA ASP A 45 6.48 -5.79 12.98
C ASP A 45 6.91 -4.89 11.80
N ARG A 46 6.54 -5.25 10.54
CA ARG A 46 6.98 -4.52 9.36
C ARG A 46 5.86 -4.28 8.37
N VAL A 47 5.69 -3.02 7.97
CA VAL A 47 4.74 -2.59 6.94
C VAL A 47 5.50 -2.11 5.71
N LEU A 48 5.22 -2.70 4.56
CA LEU A 48 5.69 -2.25 3.25
C LEU A 48 4.75 -1.15 2.72
N THR A 49 5.32 -0.07 2.19
CA THR A 49 4.58 1.05 1.58
C THR A 49 5.40 1.76 0.51
N ALA A 50 4.89 2.85 -0.05
CA ALA A 50 5.61 3.73 -0.97
C ALA A 50 6.42 4.78 -0.20
N HIS A 51 7.58 5.18 -0.72
CA HIS A 51 8.43 6.19 -0.09
C HIS A 51 7.74 7.56 -0.05
N HIS A 52 7.08 7.95 -1.15
CA HIS A 52 6.37 9.23 -1.21
C HIS A 52 5.25 9.37 -0.16
N CYS A 53 4.77 8.27 0.41
CA CYS A 53 3.77 8.27 1.49
C CYS A 53 4.34 8.79 2.82
N VAL A 54 5.64 8.60 3.03
CA VAL A 54 6.35 9.01 4.24
C VAL A 54 7.35 10.14 4.02
N SER A 55 7.41 10.68 2.81
CA SER A 55 8.21 11.86 2.50
C SER A 55 7.59 13.11 3.12
N ALA A 56 8.43 13.95 3.72
CA ALA A 56 7.99 15.23 4.27
C ALA A 56 7.44 16.14 3.17
N ARG A 57 6.55 17.03 3.54
CA ARG A 57 5.92 17.98 2.61
C ARG A 57 6.10 19.42 3.07
N SER A 58 6.31 20.31 2.10
CA SER A 58 6.29 21.74 2.34
C SER A 58 4.88 22.22 2.72
N ARG A 59 4.75 23.46 3.19
CA ARG A 59 3.42 24.06 3.44
C ARG A 59 2.55 24.17 2.18
N GLN A 60 3.16 24.13 0.99
CA GLN A 60 2.49 24.13 -0.32
C GLN A 60 2.14 22.72 -0.81
N GLY A 61 2.50 21.67 -0.04
CA GLY A 61 2.23 20.27 -0.39
C GLY A 61 3.30 19.62 -1.27
N GLU A 62 4.39 20.31 -1.59
CA GLU A 62 5.49 19.75 -2.38
C GLU A 62 6.26 18.72 -1.55
N MET A 63 6.64 17.59 -2.15
CA MET A 63 7.45 16.56 -1.52
C MET A 63 8.90 17.05 -1.33
N LEU A 64 9.41 16.88 -0.12
CA LEU A 64 10.76 17.24 0.25
C LEU A 64 11.70 16.02 0.20
N PRO A 65 13.02 16.22 0.02
CA PRO A 65 13.98 15.12 -0.09
C PRO A 65 14.42 14.55 1.27
N HIS A 66 13.48 14.38 2.19
CA HIS A 66 13.66 13.72 3.48
C HIS A 66 12.33 13.17 3.98
N ASP A 67 12.39 12.20 4.86
CA ASP A 67 11.23 11.55 5.43
C ASP A 67 10.64 12.35 6.59
N VAL A 68 9.38 12.09 6.93
CA VAL A 68 8.76 12.56 8.16
C VAL A 68 9.39 11.86 9.37
N GLU A 69 9.18 12.40 10.57
CA GLU A 69 9.55 11.68 11.78
C GLU A 69 8.70 10.41 11.94
N PRO A 70 9.28 9.28 12.36
CA PRO A 70 8.52 8.05 12.56
C PRO A 70 7.29 8.21 13.44
N ALA A 71 7.36 9.06 14.45
CA ALA A 71 6.25 9.34 15.37
C ALA A 71 5.05 10.03 14.70
N ASP A 72 5.23 10.62 13.52
CA ASP A 72 4.17 11.26 12.75
C ASP A 72 3.40 10.27 11.86
N VAL A 73 3.84 9.02 11.80
CA VAL A 73 3.21 7.96 11.00
C VAL A 73 2.35 7.08 11.89
N ARG A 74 1.08 6.96 11.54
CA ARG A 74 0.14 6.04 12.19
C ARG A 74 -0.28 4.96 11.22
N VAL A 75 -0.19 3.71 11.67
CA VAL A 75 -0.67 2.53 10.96
C VAL A 75 -2.00 2.11 11.54
N GLU A 76 -3.03 2.10 10.72
CA GLU A 76 -4.39 1.76 11.13
C GLU A 76 -4.80 0.41 10.53
N LEU A 77 -5.30 -0.47 11.42
CA LEU A 77 -5.77 -1.82 11.09
C LEU A 77 -7.28 -1.83 10.94
N GLY A 78 -7.76 -2.50 9.92
CA GLY A 78 -9.17 -2.59 9.59
C GLY A 78 -9.44 -2.23 8.14
N GLY A 79 -10.62 -2.58 7.65
CA GLY A 79 -11.01 -2.39 6.25
C GLY A 79 -11.94 -1.20 6.00
N GLU A 80 -12.32 -0.44 7.03
CA GLU A 80 -13.35 0.57 7.01
C GLU A 80 -12.87 1.90 7.64
N ASP A 81 -13.73 2.91 7.64
CA ASP A 81 -13.45 4.25 8.17
C ASP A 81 -12.94 4.24 9.62
N LEU A 82 -13.51 3.38 10.46
CA LEU A 82 -13.09 3.22 11.84
C LEU A 82 -12.14 2.03 11.94
N PRO A 83 -10.85 2.27 12.24
CA PRO A 83 -9.90 1.20 12.49
C PRO A 83 -10.27 0.47 13.79
N TRP A 84 -10.06 -0.86 13.81
CA TRP A 84 -10.20 -1.65 15.03
C TRP A 84 -8.90 -1.72 15.84
N GLY A 85 -7.78 -1.24 15.28
CA GLY A 85 -6.48 -1.17 15.92
C GLY A 85 -5.57 -0.13 15.27
N GLU A 86 -4.57 0.29 16.02
CA GLU A 86 -3.54 1.23 15.58
C GLU A 86 -2.16 0.78 16.07
N ALA A 87 -1.12 1.08 15.29
CA ALA A 87 0.27 0.92 15.67
C ALA A 87 1.07 2.17 15.32
N GLY A 88 2.03 2.51 16.17
CA GLY A 88 3.03 3.53 15.91
C GLY A 88 4.20 2.96 15.11
N VAL A 89 5.03 3.86 14.60
CA VAL A 89 6.24 3.52 13.84
C VAL A 89 7.46 4.01 14.62
N ARG A 90 8.45 3.14 14.82
CA ARG A 90 9.72 3.49 15.48
C ARG A 90 10.85 3.77 14.50
N ALA A 91 10.73 3.30 13.25
CA ALA A 91 11.73 3.57 12.22
C ALA A 91 11.12 3.51 10.81
N ILE A 92 11.57 4.40 9.94
CA ILE A 92 11.27 4.43 8.51
C ILE A 92 12.54 4.00 7.78
N VAL A 93 12.48 2.96 6.98
CA VAL A 93 13.61 2.42 6.22
C VAL A 93 13.36 2.61 4.75
N THR A 94 14.15 3.49 4.11
CA THR A 94 13.99 3.92 2.72
C THR A 94 15.30 3.80 1.96
N PRO A 95 15.25 3.71 0.63
CA PRO A 95 16.41 3.96 -0.22
C PRO A 95 16.71 5.48 -0.27
N THR A 96 17.83 5.84 -0.85
CA THR A 96 18.28 7.24 -0.98
C THR A 96 17.52 8.06 -2.02
N CYS A 97 16.51 7.47 -2.67
CA CYS A 97 15.67 8.08 -3.71
C CYS A 97 14.19 7.71 -3.53
N GLY A 98 13.33 8.17 -4.42
CA GLY A 98 11.91 7.78 -4.44
C GLY A 98 10.98 8.69 -3.63
N HIS A 99 11.49 9.79 -3.07
CA HIS A 99 10.70 10.74 -2.27
C HIS A 99 9.46 11.31 -2.99
N ALA A 100 9.56 11.48 -4.31
CA ALA A 100 8.50 12.06 -5.13
C ALA A 100 7.89 11.06 -6.11
N ALA A 101 7.77 9.80 -5.71
CA ALA A 101 7.44 8.67 -6.58
C ALA A 101 8.55 8.33 -7.60
N GLY A 102 8.31 7.37 -8.48
CA GLY A 102 9.28 6.95 -9.49
C GLY A 102 10.22 5.84 -9.02
N ASP A 103 11.47 5.87 -9.47
CA ASP A 103 12.44 4.84 -9.11
C ASP A 103 12.82 4.95 -7.63
N GLY A 104 12.75 3.84 -6.91
CA GLY A 104 12.99 3.82 -5.46
C GLY A 104 11.81 4.23 -4.59
N ASP A 105 10.63 4.36 -5.16
CA ASP A 105 9.42 4.66 -4.40
C ASP A 105 8.92 3.45 -3.62
N ILE A 106 9.65 3.14 -2.55
CA ILE A 106 9.41 2.02 -1.62
C ILE A 106 9.93 2.38 -0.23
N ALA A 107 9.19 2.04 0.80
CA ALA A 107 9.58 2.18 2.20
C ALA A 107 9.15 0.96 3.00
N ILE A 108 9.88 0.64 4.07
CA ILE A 108 9.48 -0.33 5.08
C ILE A 108 9.43 0.37 6.43
N LEU A 109 8.26 0.39 7.03
CA LEU A 109 8.03 0.90 8.37
C LEU A 109 8.29 -0.23 9.37
N VAL A 110 9.08 0.04 10.39
CA VAL A 110 9.25 -0.85 11.53
C VAL A 110 8.37 -0.35 12.65
N LEU A 111 7.42 -1.18 13.08
CA LEU A 111 6.44 -0.83 14.10
C LEU A 111 7.09 -0.73 15.48
N ASP A 112 6.48 0.02 16.37
CA ASP A 112 6.93 0.17 17.76
C ASP A 112 6.70 -1.12 18.58
N HIS A 113 5.73 -1.93 18.17
CA HIS A 113 5.46 -3.26 18.72
C HIS A 113 4.94 -4.22 17.65
N PRO A 114 5.17 -5.55 17.79
CA PRO A 114 4.66 -6.53 16.83
C PRO A 114 3.15 -6.70 16.97
N LEU A 115 2.47 -6.87 15.84
CA LEU A 115 1.04 -7.16 15.74
C LEU A 115 0.83 -8.68 15.72
N ILE A 116 1.05 -9.31 16.86
CA ILE A 116 1.05 -10.78 17.00
C ILE A 116 -0.31 -11.35 16.57
N GLY A 117 -0.25 -12.34 15.66
CA GLY A 117 -1.44 -13.00 15.13
C GLY A 117 -2.17 -12.25 14.02
N SER A 118 -1.66 -11.11 13.58
CA SER A 118 -2.17 -10.43 12.38
C SER A 118 -1.80 -11.21 11.13
N GLU A 119 -2.68 -11.12 10.12
CA GLU A 119 -2.39 -11.68 8.80
C GLU A 119 -1.22 -10.92 8.17
N THR A 120 -0.25 -11.64 7.62
CA THR A 120 0.89 -11.08 6.88
C THR A 120 1.00 -11.72 5.50
N ARG A 121 1.68 -11.07 4.56
CA ARG A 121 1.95 -11.63 3.24
C ARG A 121 3.43 -11.55 2.90
N PRO A 122 4.03 -12.64 2.39
CA PRO A 122 5.43 -12.63 2.01
C PRO A 122 5.67 -11.67 0.84
N ALA A 123 6.74 -10.90 0.92
CA ALA A 123 7.23 -10.08 -0.18
C ALA A 123 8.08 -10.92 -1.12
N ARG A 124 7.75 -10.89 -2.41
CA ARG A 124 8.52 -11.59 -3.44
C ARG A 124 9.74 -10.79 -3.84
N ILE A 125 10.86 -11.07 -3.20
CA ILE A 125 12.13 -10.36 -3.38
C ILE A 125 13.20 -11.17 -4.11
N ASP A 126 12.97 -12.44 -4.37
CA ASP A 126 13.94 -13.41 -4.92
C ASP A 126 13.91 -13.48 -6.44
N HIS A 127 12.81 -13.16 -7.08
CA HIS A 127 12.66 -13.16 -8.54
C HIS A 127 11.75 -12.03 -9.04
N ALA A 128 12.00 -11.65 -10.30
CA ALA A 128 11.30 -10.55 -10.95
C ALA A 128 9.84 -10.90 -11.27
N PRO A 129 8.96 -9.88 -11.36
CA PRO A 129 7.65 -10.03 -11.99
C PRO A 129 7.79 -10.49 -13.45
N LEU A 130 6.79 -11.18 -13.98
CA LEU A 130 6.78 -11.66 -15.35
C LEU A 130 5.82 -10.84 -16.23
N LEU A 131 6.16 -10.66 -17.50
CA LEU A 131 5.21 -10.11 -18.48
C LEU A 131 3.96 -11.00 -18.53
N LYS A 132 2.78 -10.37 -18.58
CA LYS A 132 1.48 -11.01 -18.58
C LYS A 132 1.10 -11.70 -17.25
N GLU A 133 1.92 -11.61 -16.23
CA GLU A 133 1.54 -12.06 -14.90
C GLU A 133 0.28 -11.32 -14.42
N ALA A 134 -0.67 -12.08 -13.89
CA ALA A 134 -1.90 -11.52 -13.32
C ALA A 134 -1.61 -10.89 -11.96
N ILE A 135 -2.14 -9.70 -11.73
CA ILE A 135 -1.94 -8.93 -10.51
C ILE A 135 -3.24 -8.33 -10.00
N SER A 136 -3.33 -8.14 -8.70
CA SER A 136 -4.45 -7.45 -8.04
C SER A 136 -3.91 -6.39 -7.08
N PRO A 137 -4.00 -5.10 -7.39
CA PRO A 137 -3.69 -4.03 -6.45
C PRO A 137 -4.76 -3.94 -5.37
N ILE A 138 -4.35 -3.65 -4.12
CA ILE A 138 -5.27 -3.49 -2.99
C ILE A 138 -4.89 -2.22 -2.22
N GLY A 139 -5.88 -1.41 -1.83
CA GLY A 139 -5.63 -0.20 -1.07
C GLY A 139 -6.89 0.49 -0.56
N PHE A 140 -6.70 1.64 0.06
CA PHE A 140 -7.75 2.50 0.60
C PHE A 140 -8.07 3.69 -0.31
N GLY A 141 -7.71 3.62 -1.58
CA GLY A 141 -7.92 4.71 -2.52
C GLY A 141 -9.38 5.01 -2.78
N ARG A 142 -9.69 6.31 -2.79
CA ARG A 142 -11.00 6.83 -3.16
C ARG A 142 -10.91 7.45 -4.55
N CYS A 143 -11.60 6.83 -5.51
CA CYS A 143 -11.74 7.41 -6.84
C CYS A 143 -12.72 8.57 -6.81
N ALA A 144 -12.41 9.64 -7.55
CA ALA A 144 -13.09 10.93 -7.51
C ALA A 144 -14.60 10.88 -7.30
N LEU A 145 -15.14 11.85 -6.57
CA LEU A 145 -16.56 12.12 -6.36
C LEU A 145 -17.33 11.12 -5.48
N SER A 146 -16.69 10.09 -4.93
CA SER A 146 -17.36 9.24 -3.95
C SER A 146 -17.38 9.93 -2.60
N THR A 147 -18.58 10.16 -2.05
CA THR A 147 -18.80 10.55 -0.65
C THR A 147 -18.87 9.33 0.26
N ASP A 148 -18.62 8.13 -0.29
CA ASP A 148 -18.65 6.88 0.44
C ASP A 148 -17.59 6.85 1.53
N ALA A 149 -17.85 6.05 2.55
CA ALA A 149 -16.90 5.72 3.58
C ALA A 149 -15.58 5.20 2.99
N LEU A 150 -14.47 5.46 3.68
CA LEU A 150 -13.16 4.97 3.26
C LEU A 150 -13.09 3.46 3.54
N HIS A 151 -13.00 2.66 2.48
CA HIS A 151 -12.92 1.20 2.59
C HIS A 151 -11.69 0.67 1.88
N ARG A 152 -11.13 -0.42 2.40
CA ARG A 152 -10.14 -1.22 1.70
C ARG A 152 -10.78 -1.87 0.46
N ARG A 153 -10.15 -1.71 -0.70
CA ARG A 153 -10.67 -2.20 -1.99
C ARG A 153 -9.63 -3.00 -2.73
N LYS A 154 -9.98 -4.21 -3.10
CA LYS A 154 -9.24 -5.00 -4.08
C LYS A 154 -9.67 -4.55 -5.47
N ARG A 155 -8.70 -4.09 -6.27
CA ARG A 155 -8.92 -3.66 -7.65
C ARG A 155 -9.10 -4.86 -8.58
N ALA A 156 -9.71 -4.62 -9.74
CA ALA A 156 -9.85 -5.66 -10.76
C ALA A 156 -8.49 -6.25 -11.14
N VAL A 157 -8.47 -7.53 -11.46
CA VAL A 157 -7.28 -8.22 -11.93
C VAL A 157 -6.78 -7.55 -13.21
N ALA A 158 -5.50 -7.24 -13.23
CA ALA A 158 -4.79 -6.68 -14.37
C ALA A 158 -3.64 -7.59 -14.78
N SER A 159 -3.08 -7.36 -15.96
CA SER A 159 -1.90 -8.08 -16.46
C SER A 159 -0.73 -7.13 -16.60
N ILE A 160 0.45 -7.55 -16.17
CA ILE A 160 1.68 -6.76 -16.36
C ILE A 160 1.97 -6.62 -17.85
N ASP A 161 2.03 -5.39 -18.34
CA ASP A 161 2.27 -5.07 -19.77
C ASP A 161 3.71 -4.62 -20.04
N THR A 162 4.39 -4.02 -19.05
CA THR A 162 5.74 -3.49 -19.20
C THR A 162 6.53 -3.70 -17.90
N ILE A 163 7.81 -4.06 -18.03
CA ILE A 163 8.75 -4.19 -16.92
C ILE A 163 9.99 -3.37 -17.26
N SER A 164 10.42 -2.51 -16.34
CA SER A 164 11.68 -1.78 -16.36
C SER A 164 12.59 -2.24 -15.20
N ASP A 165 13.73 -1.58 -15.02
CA ASP A 165 14.68 -1.97 -13.97
C ASP A 165 14.10 -1.87 -12.57
N ALA A 166 13.41 -0.79 -12.25
CA ALA A 166 12.87 -0.55 -10.90
C ALA A 166 11.34 -0.70 -10.79
N ARG A 167 10.62 -0.76 -11.92
CA ARG A 167 9.17 -0.67 -11.95
C ARG A 167 8.54 -1.67 -12.93
N PHE A 168 7.27 -1.92 -12.76
CA PHE A 168 6.41 -2.53 -13.78
C PHE A 168 5.11 -1.75 -13.91
N ARG A 169 4.41 -1.95 -15.01
CA ARG A 169 3.16 -1.27 -15.33
C ARG A 169 2.08 -2.26 -15.71
N ALA A 170 0.85 -1.86 -15.44
CA ALA A 170 -0.33 -2.58 -15.90
C ALA A 170 -1.48 -1.59 -16.14
N ASN A 171 -2.48 -2.04 -16.90
CA ASN A 171 -3.74 -1.34 -17.03
C ASN A 171 -4.60 -1.65 -15.78
N ALA A 172 -4.45 -0.84 -14.74
CA ALA A 172 -5.14 -1.00 -13.47
C ALA A 172 -5.73 0.33 -13.00
N SER A 173 -6.95 0.27 -12.46
CA SER A 173 -7.63 1.44 -11.89
C SER A 173 -7.19 1.62 -10.45
N ILE A 174 -6.29 2.57 -10.19
CA ILE A 174 -5.85 2.99 -8.86
C ILE A 174 -6.18 4.47 -8.63
N CYS A 175 -6.38 4.86 -7.40
CA CYS A 175 -6.89 6.18 -7.02
C CYS A 175 -6.08 6.76 -5.85
N PRO A 176 -6.15 8.08 -5.59
CA PRO A 176 -5.52 8.68 -4.41
C PRO A 176 -5.88 7.93 -3.13
N GLY A 177 -4.87 7.55 -2.34
CA GLY A 177 -4.99 6.70 -1.15
C GLY A 177 -4.62 5.22 -1.38
N ASP A 178 -4.60 4.72 -2.62
CA ASP A 178 -4.05 3.39 -2.94
C ASP A 178 -2.52 3.35 -2.89
N SER A 179 -1.85 4.49 -3.00
CA SER A 179 -0.39 4.63 -2.91
C SER A 179 0.17 3.86 -1.73
N GLY A 180 1.23 3.09 -1.96
CA GLY A 180 1.85 2.25 -0.94
C GLY A 180 1.17 0.90 -0.72
N GLY A 181 -0.04 0.70 -1.21
CA GLY A 181 -0.74 -0.58 -1.13
C GLY A 181 -0.03 -1.69 -1.91
N PRO A 182 -0.25 -2.96 -1.52
CA PRO A 182 0.37 -4.10 -2.17
C PRO A 182 -0.22 -4.37 -3.54
N VAL A 183 0.64 -4.87 -4.42
CA VAL A 183 0.25 -5.54 -5.66
C VAL A 183 0.44 -7.04 -5.48
N MET A 184 -0.67 -7.75 -5.45
CA MET A 184 -0.69 -9.19 -5.17
C MET A 184 -0.55 -10.01 -6.44
N SER A 185 0.23 -11.10 -6.36
CA SER A 185 0.20 -12.18 -7.34
C SER A 185 -0.96 -13.14 -7.05
N ASP A 186 -1.29 -14.01 -8.01
CA ASP A 186 -2.28 -15.08 -7.81
C ASP A 186 -1.84 -16.10 -6.75
N ASN A 187 -0.53 -16.18 -6.47
CA ASN A 187 0.03 -17.06 -5.43
C ASN A 187 -0.06 -16.45 -4.01
N GLY A 188 -0.60 -15.24 -3.87
CA GLY A 188 -0.76 -14.58 -2.57
C GLY A 188 0.50 -13.88 -2.05
N GLU A 189 1.48 -13.63 -2.90
CA GLU A 189 2.71 -12.88 -2.57
C GLU A 189 2.55 -11.41 -2.96
N VAL A 190 3.17 -10.51 -2.21
CA VAL A 190 3.32 -9.12 -2.60
C VAL A 190 4.49 -9.02 -3.60
N LEU A 191 4.20 -8.64 -4.84
CA LEU A 191 5.24 -8.51 -5.88
C LEU A 191 5.61 -7.06 -6.20
N GLY A 192 4.85 -6.11 -5.70
CA GLY A 192 5.11 -4.69 -5.90
C GLY A 192 4.33 -3.80 -4.97
N VAL A 193 4.67 -2.51 -5.02
CA VAL A 193 4.01 -1.42 -4.29
C VAL A 193 3.36 -0.48 -5.28
N ILE A 194 2.14 -0.05 -5.01
CA ILE A 194 1.44 0.96 -5.79
C ILE A 194 2.18 2.30 -5.65
N SER A 195 2.72 2.84 -6.75
CA SER A 195 3.49 4.07 -6.78
C SER A 195 2.73 5.22 -7.41
N ALA A 196 2.30 5.08 -8.65
CA ALA A 196 1.68 6.16 -9.40
C ALA A 196 0.59 5.68 -10.35
N ALA A 197 -0.38 6.56 -10.61
CA ALA A 197 -1.36 6.41 -11.67
C ALA A 197 -1.37 7.63 -12.56
N VAL A 198 -1.71 7.45 -13.82
CA VAL A 198 -2.05 8.57 -14.70
C VAL A 198 -3.50 8.94 -14.43
N MET A 199 -3.73 10.20 -14.08
CA MET A 199 -5.04 10.76 -13.80
C MET A 199 -5.44 11.68 -14.95
N ASP A 200 -6.73 11.74 -15.27
CA ASP A 200 -7.28 12.77 -16.14
C ASP A 200 -7.61 14.07 -15.38
N ALA A 201 -8.16 15.05 -16.06
CA ALA A 201 -8.54 16.33 -15.47
C ALA A 201 -9.67 16.22 -14.42
N ASP A 202 -10.41 15.12 -14.41
CA ASP A 202 -11.47 14.82 -13.44
C ASP A 202 -10.99 13.91 -12.29
N GLU A 203 -9.67 13.79 -12.11
CA GLU A 203 -9.03 12.90 -11.12
C GLU A 203 -9.40 11.41 -11.26
N ARG A 204 -9.75 10.98 -12.47
CA ARG A 204 -10.00 9.57 -12.79
C ARG A 204 -8.74 8.95 -13.36
N THR A 205 -8.48 7.70 -13.01
CA THR A 205 -7.38 6.97 -13.60
C THR A 205 -7.66 6.63 -15.06
N VAL A 206 -6.73 7.00 -15.94
CA VAL A 206 -6.82 6.70 -17.38
C VAL A 206 -6.15 5.39 -17.76
N GLY A 207 -6.27 4.40 -16.90
CA GLY A 207 -5.94 3.03 -17.25
C GLY A 207 -4.47 2.66 -17.19
N ARG A 208 -3.58 3.50 -16.67
CA ARG A 208 -2.16 3.15 -16.51
C ARG A 208 -1.69 3.37 -15.09
N ALA A 209 -1.18 2.31 -14.47
CA ALA A 209 -0.62 2.34 -13.13
C ALA A 209 0.83 1.86 -13.14
N GLU A 210 1.65 2.49 -12.31
CA GLU A 210 3.05 2.14 -12.09
C GLU A 210 3.22 1.58 -10.69
N PHE A 211 4.04 0.53 -10.62
CA PHE A 211 4.30 -0.22 -9.40
C PHE A 211 5.80 -0.38 -9.22
N THR A 212 6.29 -0.21 -8.00
CA THR A 212 7.69 -0.45 -7.65
C THR A 212 7.93 -1.95 -7.48
N ARG A 213 8.96 -2.50 -8.11
CA ARG A 213 9.39 -3.90 -8.00
C ARG A 213 10.08 -4.14 -6.67
N LEU A 214 9.82 -5.28 -6.02
CA LEU A 214 10.45 -5.61 -4.74
C LEU A 214 11.78 -6.32 -4.90
N ASP A 215 11.96 -7.13 -5.94
CA ASP A 215 13.16 -7.92 -6.20
C ASP A 215 14.42 -7.08 -6.41
N ARG A 216 14.27 -5.79 -6.72
CA ARG A 216 15.38 -4.83 -6.86
C ARG A 216 15.85 -4.24 -5.54
N PHE A 217 15.08 -4.42 -4.46
CA PHE A 217 15.33 -3.78 -3.16
C PHE A 217 15.61 -4.77 -2.02
N ARG A 218 16.21 -5.95 -2.31
CA ARG A 218 16.56 -6.96 -1.29
C ARG A 218 17.33 -6.39 -0.09
N ALA A 219 18.25 -5.45 -0.36
CA ALA A 219 19.03 -4.79 0.69
C ALA A 219 18.14 -3.97 1.64
N LEU A 220 17.05 -3.36 1.14
CA LEU A 220 16.08 -2.64 1.95
C LEU A 220 15.38 -3.57 2.93
N PHE A 221 14.92 -4.73 2.45
CA PHE A 221 14.27 -5.74 3.30
C PHE A 221 15.22 -6.27 4.37
N ALA A 222 16.49 -6.55 4.01
CA ALA A 222 17.51 -6.99 4.95
C ALA A 222 17.79 -5.91 6.02
N ARG A 223 17.89 -4.64 5.60
CA ARG A 223 18.09 -3.50 6.49
C ARG A 223 16.91 -3.33 7.46
N ALA A 224 15.67 -3.37 6.96
CA ALA A 224 14.47 -3.28 7.79
C ALA A 224 14.39 -4.41 8.80
N ALA A 225 14.72 -5.65 8.39
CA ALA A 225 14.79 -6.79 9.30
C ALA A 225 15.88 -6.64 10.38
N ALA A 226 17.01 -6.02 10.06
CA ALA A 226 18.06 -5.72 11.04
C ALA A 226 17.60 -4.68 12.06
N VAL A 227 16.93 -3.61 11.61
CA VAL A 227 16.33 -2.60 12.49
C VAL A 227 15.22 -3.22 13.35
N ALA A 228 14.39 -4.10 12.81
CA ALA A 228 13.35 -4.81 13.55
C ALA A 228 13.93 -5.63 14.72
N ARG A 229 15.12 -6.23 14.52
CA ARG A 229 15.87 -6.94 15.58
C ARG A 229 16.64 -6.04 16.55
N GLY A 230 16.51 -4.72 16.45
CA GLY A 230 17.09 -3.75 17.39
C GLY A 230 18.41 -3.12 16.95
N GLN A 231 18.87 -3.33 15.71
CA GLN A 231 20.04 -2.61 15.21
C GLN A 231 19.68 -1.13 14.93
N SER A 232 20.62 -0.23 15.19
CA SER A 232 20.45 1.18 14.88
C SER A 232 20.44 1.42 13.36
N LEU A 233 19.42 2.14 12.87
CA LEU A 233 19.32 2.51 11.46
C LEU A 233 20.54 3.30 10.98
N ALA A 234 21.13 4.14 11.84
CA ALA A 234 22.29 4.97 11.53
C ALA A 234 23.58 4.16 11.35
N GLU A 235 23.67 2.96 11.92
CA GLU A 235 24.85 2.08 11.82
C GLU A 235 24.82 1.17 10.60
N LEU A 236 23.66 1.07 9.93
CA LEU A 236 23.49 0.23 8.75
C LEU A 236 23.81 1.02 7.47
N PRO A 237 24.47 0.40 6.47
CA PRO A 237 24.76 1.07 5.21
C PRO A 237 23.47 1.55 4.53
N PRO A 238 23.51 2.72 3.86
CA PRO A 238 22.37 3.19 3.08
C PRO A 238 22.03 2.20 1.97
N VAL A 239 20.77 2.21 1.54
CA VAL A 239 20.32 1.43 0.38
C VAL A 239 20.28 2.38 -0.82
N ASP A 240 21.08 2.06 -1.82
CA ASP A 240 21.09 2.81 -3.08
C ASP A 240 19.83 2.53 -3.91
N CYS A 241 19.53 3.45 -4.80
CA CYS A 241 18.49 3.25 -5.79
C CYS A 241 18.85 2.11 -6.74
N ALA A 242 17.88 1.31 -7.11
CA ALA A 242 18.07 0.31 -8.16
C ALA A 242 18.49 1.02 -9.45
N ARG A 243 19.64 0.68 -9.96
CA ARG A 243 20.15 1.13 -11.26
C ARG A 243 19.82 0.11 -12.32
#